data_5b7149a7911ce7eb34389b391d99561e
#
_entry.id   5b7149a7911ce7eb34389b391d99561e
#
_cell.length_a   1.000
_cell.length_b   1.000
_cell.length_c   1.000
_cell.angle_alpha   90.00
_cell.angle_beta   90.00
_cell.angle_gamma   90.00
#
_symmetry.space_group_name_H-M   'P 1'
#
loop_
_entity.id
_entity.type
_entity.pdbx_description
1 polymer ?
#
loop_
_entity_poly.entity_id
_entity_poly.type
_entity_poly.pdbx_seq_one_letter_code
_entity_poly.pdbx_strand_id
1 'polypeptide(L)' 'MYDYSKLSGRIVEIFGTRYRFAEAMGWSERTLSLKMSGSRDWKQPDIFKAVRLLKLTVEDIPDYFFKQKVQFD' A
#
# COMPACT_ATOMS: atom_id res chain seq x y z
N MET A 1 0.98 11.71 -8.94
CA MET A 1 1.47 10.95 -7.75
C MET A 1 0.27 10.45 -6.96
N TYR A 2 0.35 9.23 -6.49
CA TYR A 2 -0.74 8.64 -5.72
C TYR A 2 -0.59 8.93 -4.23
N ASP A 3 -1.72 9.01 -3.54
CA ASP A 3 -1.77 9.22 -2.11
C ASP A 3 -2.02 7.87 -1.43
N TYR A 4 -1.02 7.37 -0.71
CA TYR A 4 -1.08 6.08 -0.02
C TYR A 4 -1.37 6.20 1.47
N SER A 5 -1.87 7.36 1.93
CA SER A 5 -2.12 7.54 3.37
C SER A 5 -3.18 6.57 3.90
N LYS A 6 -4.23 6.32 3.12
CA LYS A 6 -5.27 5.36 3.50
C LYS A 6 -4.71 3.94 3.57
N LEU A 7 -3.85 3.59 2.61
CA LEU A 7 -3.17 2.29 2.59
C LEU A 7 -2.28 2.15 3.82
N SER A 8 -1.51 3.18 4.15
CA SER A 8 -0.63 3.18 5.31
C SER A 8 -1.41 2.95 6.60
N GLY A 9 -2.55 3.61 6.75
CA GLY A 9 -3.42 3.42 7.91
C GLY A 9 -3.93 1.98 8.02
N ARG A 10 -4.33 1.40 6.91
CA ARG A 10 -4.83 0.02 6.89
C ARG A 10 -3.73 -0.98 7.24
N ILE A 11 -2.51 -0.73 6.74
CA ILE A 11 -1.35 -1.58 7.07
C ILE A 11 -1.14 -1.64 8.58
N VAL A 12 -1.14 -0.48 9.23
CA VAL A 12 -0.95 -0.41 10.68
C VAL A 12 -2.12 -1.05 11.41
N GLU A 13 -3.34 -0.85 10.93
CA GLU A 13 -4.54 -1.43 11.54
C GLU A 13 -4.49 -2.95 11.56
N ILE A 14 -4.07 -3.58 10.46
CA ILE A 14 -4.09 -5.04 10.33
C ILE A 14 -2.79 -5.67 10.87
N PHE A 15 -1.64 -5.08 10.57
CA PHE A 15 -0.33 -5.68 10.88
C PHE A 15 0.38 -5.04 12.07
N GLY A 16 -0.04 -3.87 12.51
CA GLY A 16 0.59 -3.16 13.60
C GLY A 16 1.77 -2.32 13.16
N THR A 17 2.62 -2.85 12.28
CA THR A 17 3.80 -2.13 11.77
C THR A 17 3.97 -2.37 10.28
N ARG A 18 4.66 -1.45 9.61
CA ARG A 18 5.03 -1.64 8.20
C ARG A 18 5.98 -2.82 8.04
N TYR A 19 6.84 -3.05 9.01
CA TYR A 19 7.79 -4.17 8.99
C TYR A 19 7.07 -5.50 8.81
N ARG A 20 6.03 -5.72 9.61
CA ARG A 20 5.28 -6.98 9.56
C ARG A 20 4.55 -7.15 8.23
N PHE A 21 4.01 -6.06 7.71
CA PHE A 21 3.35 -6.11 6.40
C PHE A 21 4.36 -6.41 5.29
N ALA A 22 5.52 -5.73 5.31
CA ALA A 22 6.57 -5.99 4.32
C ALA A 22 6.98 -7.47 4.35
N GLU A 23 7.18 -8.01 5.55
CA GLU A 23 7.52 -9.41 5.73
C GLU A 23 6.47 -10.33 5.12
N ALA A 24 5.19 -10.05 5.35
CA ALA A 24 4.08 -10.83 4.80
C ALA A 24 4.03 -10.74 3.27
N MET A 25 4.43 -9.59 2.70
CA MET A 25 4.53 -9.41 1.25
C MET A 25 5.76 -10.09 0.65
N GLY A 26 6.72 -10.51 1.49
CA GLY A 26 7.99 -11.06 1.04
C GLY A 26 8.99 -9.99 0.67
N TRP A 27 8.87 -8.79 1.24
CA TRP A 27 9.71 -7.63 0.94
C TRP A 27 10.52 -7.21 2.15
N SER A 28 11.63 -6.49 1.88
CA SER A 28 12.33 -5.74 2.92
C SER A 28 11.52 -4.47 3.24
N GLU A 29 11.78 -3.87 4.40
CA GLU A 29 11.19 -2.58 4.74
C GLU A 29 11.53 -1.52 3.69
N ARG A 30 12.77 -1.57 3.17
CA ARG A 30 13.22 -0.62 2.16
C ARG A 30 12.36 -0.73 0.90
N THR A 31 12.08 -1.94 0.44
CA THR A 31 11.25 -2.14 -0.74
C THR A 31 9.85 -1.56 -0.53
N LEU A 32 9.25 -1.83 0.64
CA LEU A 32 7.94 -1.26 0.95
C LEU A 32 8.00 0.26 0.98
N SER A 33 9.01 0.84 1.62
CA SER A 33 9.17 2.29 1.69
C SER A 33 9.24 2.93 0.29
N LEU A 34 9.97 2.29 -0.63
CA LEU A 34 10.07 2.79 -2.00
C LEU A 34 8.72 2.75 -2.72
N LYS A 35 7.93 1.71 -2.48
CA LYS A 35 6.59 1.62 -3.07
C LYS A 35 5.62 2.61 -2.43
N MET A 36 5.72 2.82 -1.13
CA MET A 36 4.85 3.78 -0.42
C MET A 36 5.19 5.23 -0.75
N SER A 37 6.44 5.53 -1.12
CA SER A 37 6.85 6.89 -1.50
C SER A 37 6.60 7.18 -2.98
N GLY A 38 6.22 6.17 -3.76
CA GLY A 38 6.02 6.33 -5.20
C GLY A 38 7.30 6.19 -6.02
N SER A 39 8.44 5.92 -5.37
CA SER A 39 9.71 5.72 -6.08
C SER A 39 9.76 4.41 -6.86
N ARG A 40 8.92 3.47 -6.49
CA ARG A 40 8.79 2.19 -7.17
C ARG A 40 7.31 1.85 -7.29
N ASP A 41 6.90 1.36 -8.45
CA ASP A 41 5.49 1.09 -8.72
C ASP A 41 4.99 -0.17 -8.01
N TRP A 42 3.71 -0.17 -7.67
CA TRP A 42 2.99 -1.35 -7.26
C TRP A 42 2.59 -2.12 -8.52
N LYS A 43 3.08 -3.34 -8.64
CA LYS A 43 2.71 -4.20 -9.77
C LYS A 43 1.36 -4.85 -9.46
N GLN A 44 0.67 -5.27 -10.52
CA GLN A 44 -0.65 -5.88 -10.37
C GLN A 44 -0.66 -7.04 -9.37
N PRO A 45 0.27 -7.99 -9.42
CA PRO A 45 0.30 -9.08 -8.43
C PRO A 45 0.50 -8.57 -7.00
N ASP A 46 1.28 -7.49 -6.83
CA ASP A 46 1.51 -6.89 -5.52
C ASP A 46 0.20 -6.36 -4.94
N ILE A 47 -0.57 -5.65 -5.78
CA ILE A 47 -1.84 -5.06 -5.36
C ILE A 47 -2.81 -6.15 -4.90
N PHE A 48 -2.96 -7.20 -5.68
CA PHE A 48 -3.88 -8.29 -5.32
C PHE A 48 -3.45 -9.02 -4.07
N LYS A 49 -2.14 -9.22 -3.87
CA LYS A 49 -1.65 -9.84 -2.64
C LYS A 49 -1.92 -8.94 -1.43
N ALA A 50 -1.66 -7.65 -1.57
CA ALA A 50 -1.91 -6.69 -0.50
C ALA A 50 -3.39 -6.62 -0.14
N VAL A 51 -4.28 -6.60 -1.14
CA VAL A 51 -5.72 -6.60 -0.93
C VAL A 51 -6.13 -7.78 -0.06
N ARG A 52 -5.62 -8.96 -0.39
CA ARG A 52 -5.93 -10.18 0.38
C ARG A 52 -5.40 -10.10 1.80
N LEU A 53 -4.14 -9.68 1.97
CA LEU A 53 -3.52 -9.59 3.28
C LEU A 53 -4.17 -8.54 4.17
N LEU A 54 -4.64 -7.45 3.58
CA LEU A 54 -5.25 -6.34 4.31
C LEU A 54 -6.77 -6.49 4.46
N LYS A 55 -7.32 -7.63 4.04
CA LYS A 55 -8.76 -7.92 4.13
C LYS A 55 -9.60 -6.85 3.44
N LEU A 56 -9.12 -6.41 2.29
CA LEU A 56 -9.84 -5.47 1.44
C LEU A 56 -10.57 -6.25 0.34
N THR A 57 -11.38 -5.54 -0.44
CA THR A 57 -12.05 -6.10 -1.61
C THR A 57 -11.53 -5.43 -2.87
N VAL A 58 -11.88 -5.99 -4.03
CA VAL A 58 -11.47 -5.42 -5.32
C VAL A 58 -12.00 -3.99 -5.46
N GLU A 59 -13.19 -3.72 -4.92
CA GLU A 59 -13.82 -2.39 -4.98
C GLU A 59 -13.02 -1.35 -4.19
N ASP A 60 -12.19 -1.77 -3.24
CA ASP A 60 -11.37 -0.86 -2.44
C ASP A 60 -10.11 -0.41 -3.18
N ILE A 61 -9.71 -1.10 -4.25
CA ILE A 61 -8.45 -0.83 -4.93
C ILE A 61 -8.29 0.63 -5.36
N PRO A 62 -9.29 1.27 -6.01
CA PRO A 62 -9.09 2.66 -6.41
C PRO A 62 -8.77 3.59 -5.25
N ASP A 63 -9.43 3.43 -4.12
CA ASP A 63 -9.24 4.31 -2.96
C ASP A 63 -7.90 4.11 -2.27
N TYR A 64 -7.39 2.88 -2.26
CA TYR A 64 -6.17 2.55 -1.54
C TYR A 64 -4.92 2.69 -2.39
N PHE A 65 -5.02 2.41 -3.70
CA PHE A 65 -3.85 2.32 -4.57
C PHE A 65 -3.80 3.36 -5.68
N PHE A 66 -4.92 3.97 -6.02
CA PHE A 66 -4.99 4.89 -7.16
C PHE A 66 -5.57 6.25 -6.84
N LYS A 67 -5.66 6.59 -5.55
CA LYS A 67 -6.12 7.91 -5.15
C LYS A 67 -5.07 8.95 -5.50
N GLN A 68 -5.47 9.96 -6.24
CA GLN A 68 -4.54 11.03 -6.64
C GLN A 68 -4.29 11.96 -5.46
N LYS A 69 -3.04 12.39 -5.35
CA LYS A 69 -2.66 13.37 -4.36
C LYS A 69 -3.20 14.72 -4.79
N VAL A 70 -3.96 15.36 -3.91
CA VAL A 70 -4.51 16.69 -4.19
C VAL A 70 -3.43 17.72 -3.92
N GLN A 71 -3.17 18.59 -4.91
CA GLN A 71 -2.25 19.69 -4.75
C GLN A 71 -3.03 21.00 -4.75
N PHE A 72 -2.77 21.82 -3.76
CA PHE A 72 -3.35 23.16 -3.68
C PHE A 72 -2.23 24.15 -4.00
N ASP A 73 -2.45 24.95 -5.02
CA ASP A 73 -1.51 26.00 -5.40
C ASP A 73 -1.67 27.22 -4.49
#